data_52e449b82a1419e4aa4ad86b23de5632
#
_entry.id   52e449b82a1419e4aa4ad86b23de5632
#
_cell.length_a   1.000
_cell.length_b   1.000
_cell.length_c   1.000
_cell.angle_alpha   90.00
_cell.angle_beta   90.00
_cell.angle_gamma   90.00
#
_symmetry.space_group_name_H-M   'P 1'
#
loop_
_entity.id
_entity.type
_entity.pdbx_description
1 polymer ?
#
loop_
_entity_poly.entity_id
_entity_poly.type
_entity_poly.pdbx_seq_one_letter_code
_entity_poly.pdbx_strand_id
1 'polypeptide(L)'
;MTGSSARAGADNRLRGTAVCSDGEWRYGVAVNLRSITYTSLARLDLDAADLQAIHATAQRENARRNITGLLIFNGTHFLQIIEGEPEPLAQLVENLRRDPRHRGLEVRHDTPIDERSFPDWSMELVQVSAARREARDTVRKRLPDGLPDGVRNRVIRMTEQISGTVAL
;
A
#
# COMPACT_ATOMS: atom_id res chain seq x y z
N MET A 1 35.66 -48.37 15.03
CA MET A 1 34.98 -47.55 16.03
C MET A 1 35.31 -46.10 15.76
N THR A 2 34.57 -45.40 14.96
CA THR A 2 34.62 -43.94 14.88
C THR A 2 33.29 -43.47 14.26
N GLY A 3 32.41 -42.97 15.11
CA GLY A 3 31.14 -42.39 14.70
C GLY A 3 31.35 -40.97 14.22
N SER A 4 31.02 -40.72 12.98
CA SER A 4 30.95 -39.37 12.43
C SER A 4 29.52 -38.81 12.56
N SER A 5 29.37 -37.80 13.41
CA SER A 5 28.16 -37.06 13.61
C SER A 5 28.05 -35.99 12.52
N ALA A 6 27.16 -36.17 11.54
CA ALA A 6 26.81 -35.16 10.59
C ALA A 6 25.72 -34.23 11.19
N ARG A 7 26.06 -32.98 11.41
CA ARG A 7 25.12 -31.92 11.79
C ARG A 7 24.33 -31.51 10.55
N ALA A 8 23.05 -31.81 10.56
CA ALA A 8 22.11 -31.25 9.60
C ALA A 8 21.86 -29.78 9.93
N GLY A 9 22.29 -28.89 9.05
CA GLY A 9 21.92 -27.49 9.07
C GLY A 9 20.45 -27.35 8.66
N ALA A 10 19.63 -26.90 9.58
CA ALA A 10 18.21 -26.58 9.28
C ALA A 10 18.13 -25.30 8.47
N ASP A 11 17.84 -25.43 7.19
CA ASP A 11 17.48 -24.31 6.32
C ASP A 11 16.02 -23.90 6.63
N ASN A 12 15.86 -22.74 7.29
CA ASN A 12 14.58 -22.23 7.82
C ASN A 12 13.85 -21.36 6.77
N ARG A 13 13.74 -21.81 5.52
CA ARG A 13 13.18 -20.97 4.42
C ARG A 13 11.78 -21.32 3.94
N LEU A 14 11.05 -22.23 4.58
CA LEU A 14 9.68 -22.57 4.14
C LEU A 14 8.75 -22.74 5.35
N ARG A 15 8.17 -21.68 5.86
CA ARG A 15 7.01 -21.75 6.75
C ARG A 15 5.73 -21.65 5.88
N GLY A 16 5.39 -22.71 5.17
CA GLY A 16 4.06 -22.91 4.63
C GLY A 16 3.20 -23.61 5.68
N THR A 17 2.04 -23.06 6.01
CA THR A 17 1.03 -23.78 6.80
C THR A 17 0.40 -24.84 5.91
N ALA A 18 0.58 -26.12 6.27
CA ALA A 18 -0.08 -27.22 5.61
C ALA A 18 -1.52 -27.29 6.12
N VAL A 19 -2.52 -27.20 5.25
CA VAL A 19 -3.94 -27.49 5.55
C VAL A 19 -4.31 -28.82 4.91
N CYS A 20 -4.92 -29.68 5.68
CA CYS A 20 -5.46 -30.97 5.23
C CYS A 20 -6.96 -30.78 4.93
N SER A 21 -7.35 -30.91 3.66
CA SER A 21 -8.73 -31.16 3.28
C SER A 21 -8.74 -32.39 2.37
N ASP A 22 -9.60 -33.34 2.68
CA ASP A 22 -9.87 -34.57 1.91
C ASP A 22 -8.66 -35.49 1.66
N GLY A 23 -7.72 -35.54 2.66
CA GLY A 23 -6.59 -36.50 2.62
C GLY A 23 -5.41 -36.11 1.74
N GLU A 24 -5.44 -34.98 1.07
CA GLU A 24 -4.29 -34.43 0.34
C GLU A 24 -3.64 -33.25 1.07
N TRP A 25 -2.32 -33.32 1.26
CA TRP A 25 -1.52 -32.22 1.81
C TRP A 25 -1.20 -31.23 0.69
N ARG A 26 -1.83 -30.07 0.71
CA ARG A 26 -1.44 -28.96 -0.18
C ARG A 26 -0.58 -27.97 0.59
N TYR A 27 0.65 -27.82 0.18
CA TYR A 27 1.51 -26.73 0.64
C TYR A 27 1.05 -25.43 -0.02
N GLY A 28 0.18 -24.69 0.68
CA GLY A 28 -0.10 -23.33 0.31
C GLY A 28 1.15 -22.50 0.62
N VAL A 29 1.74 -21.88 -0.39
CA VAL A 29 2.73 -20.82 -0.16
C VAL A 29 1.95 -19.70 0.54
N ALA A 30 2.22 -19.50 1.83
CA ALA A 30 1.64 -18.36 2.54
C ALA A 30 2.15 -17.10 1.84
N VAL A 31 1.26 -16.42 1.13
CA VAL A 31 1.61 -15.15 0.49
C VAL A 31 1.81 -14.15 1.62
N ASN A 32 3.06 -13.75 1.83
CA ASN A 32 3.40 -12.76 2.84
C ASN A 32 3.05 -11.38 2.29
N LEU A 33 1.85 -10.89 2.62
CA LEU A 33 1.40 -9.58 2.19
C LEU A 33 1.69 -8.51 3.25
N ARG A 34 1.93 -7.30 2.79
CA ARG A 34 2.05 -6.11 3.62
C ARG A 34 1.15 -4.99 3.10
N SER A 35 0.71 -4.14 4.01
CA SER A 35 0.06 -2.87 3.72
C SER A 35 0.95 -1.73 4.22
N ILE A 36 1.39 -0.88 3.31
CA ILE A 36 2.17 0.31 3.62
C ILE A 36 1.30 1.54 3.35
N THR A 37 1.25 2.44 4.33
CA THR A 37 0.61 3.76 4.17
C THR A 37 1.67 4.83 4.31
N TYR A 38 1.73 5.75 3.38
CA TYR A 38 2.63 6.90 3.46
C TYR A 38 1.95 8.20 3.05
N THR A 39 2.56 9.31 3.46
CA THR A 39 2.21 10.65 3.02
C THR A 39 3.42 11.33 2.41
N SER A 40 3.20 12.24 1.47
CA SER A 40 4.23 13.11 0.91
C SER A 40 3.64 14.43 0.43
N LEU A 41 4.49 15.44 0.27
CA LEU A 41 4.12 16.69 -0.38
C LEU A 41 4.29 16.56 -1.89
N ALA A 42 3.35 17.09 -2.64
CA ALA A 42 3.50 17.25 -4.07
C ALA A 42 4.48 18.39 -4.38
N ARG A 43 5.12 18.31 -5.55
CA ARG A 43 5.84 19.44 -6.12
C ARG A 43 4.89 20.64 -6.29
N LEU A 44 5.36 21.87 -5.99
CA LEU A 44 4.51 23.09 -5.95
C LEU A 44 3.84 23.42 -7.28
N ASP A 45 4.47 23.08 -8.39
CA ASP A 45 4.01 23.32 -9.75
C ASP A 45 3.37 22.09 -10.41
N LEU A 46 2.93 21.12 -9.59
CA LEU A 46 2.25 19.91 -10.08
C LEU A 46 0.87 20.26 -10.61
N ASP A 47 0.66 20.05 -11.91
CA ASP A 47 -0.61 20.33 -12.58
C ASP A 47 -1.48 19.06 -12.74
N ALA A 48 -2.66 19.24 -13.36
CA ALA A 48 -3.59 18.13 -13.58
C ALA A 48 -3.04 17.08 -14.56
N ALA A 49 -2.22 17.48 -15.54
CA ALA A 49 -1.60 16.56 -16.50
C ALA A 49 -0.53 15.72 -15.81
N ASP A 50 0.27 16.34 -14.95
CA ASP A 50 1.26 15.65 -14.11
C ASP A 50 0.58 14.60 -13.22
N LEU A 51 -0.53 14.97 -12.57
CA LEU A 51 -1.29 14.05 -11.71
C LEU A 51 -1.82 12.84 -12.49
N GLN A 52 -2.35 13.08 -13.68
CA GLN A 52 -2.81 11.99 -14.56
C GLN A 52 -1.66 11.09 -15.01
N ALA A 53 -0.50 11.66 -15.33
CA ALA A 53 0.69 10.89 -15.69
C ALA A 53 1.22 10.05 -14.51
N ILE A 54 1.21 10.60 -13.28
CA ILE A 54 1.53 9.85 -12.05
C ILE A 54 0.59 8.67 -11.90
N HIS A 55 -0.72 8.92 -11.99
CA HIS A 55 -1.75 7.89 -11.82
C HIS A 55 -1.62 6.77 -12.87
N ALA A 56 -1.52 7.11 -14.15
CA ALA A 56 -1.37 6.14 -15.23
C ALA A 56 -0.10 5.29 -15.08
N THR A 57 1.01 5.91 -14.67
CA THR A 57 2.25 5.21 -14.39
C THR A 57 2.09 4.25 -13.20
N ALA A 58 1.47 4.72 -12.12
CA ALA A 58 1.22 3.90 -10.93
C ALA A 58 0.35 2.69 -11.26
N GLN A 59 -0.75 2.87 -11.99
CA GLN A 59 -1.62 1.76 -12.39
C GLN A 59 -0.85 0.70 -13.19
N ARG A 60 -0.10 1.11 -14.20
CA ARG A 60 0.66 0.20 -15.06
C ARG A 60 1.75 -0.55 -14.29
N GLU A 61 2.57 0.15 -13.53
CA GLU A 61 3.71 -0.44 -12.82
C GLU A 61 3.26 -1.29 -11.63
N ASN A 62 2.22 -0.88 -10.93
CA ASN A 62 1.65 -1.64 -9.82
C ASN A 62 1.01 -2.95 -10.30
N ALA A 63 0.25 -2.90 -11.41
CA ALA A 63 -0.33 -4.11 -12.01
C ALA A 63 0.75 -5.15 -12.36
N ARG A 64 1.90 -4.72 -12.92
CA ARG A 64 3.04 -5.59 -13.25
C ARG A 64 3.69 -6.24 -12.03
N ARG A 65 3.64 -5.56 -10.87
CA ARG A 65 4.27 -6.00 -9.62
C ARG A 65 3.28 -6.61 -8.64
N ASN A 66 2.05 -6.83 -9.09
CA ASN A 66 0.97 -7.32 -8.23
C ASN A 66 0.79 -6.45 -6.96
N ILE A 67 0.91 -5.12 -7.13
CA ILE A 67 0.64 -4.13 -6.09
C ILE A 67 -0.75 -3.56 -6.32
N THR A 68 -1.55 -3.44 -5.26
CA THR A 68 -2.86 -2.80 -5.27
C THR A 68 -2.90 -1.63 -4.30
N GLY A 69 -3.89 -0.76 -4.40
CA GLY A 69 -4.00 0.33 -3.44
C GLY A 69 -4.80 1.54 -3.88
N LEU A 70 -4.72 2.56 -3.04
CA LEU A 70 -5.47 3.80 -3.11
C LEU A 70 -4.52 5.00 -3.03
N LEU A 71 -4.66 5.94 -3.93
CA LEU A 71 -3.97 7.24 -3.93
C LEU A 71 -4.98 8.36 -3.69
N ILE A 72 -4.78 9.15 -2.67
CA ILE A 72 -5.58 10.34 -2.36
C ILE A 72 -4.70 11.58 -2.56
N PHE A 73 -5.25 12.59 -3.24
CA PHE A 73 -4.58 13.85 -3.50
C PHE A 73 -5.49 15.04 -3.20
N ASN A 74 -5.00 16.01 -2.42
CA ASN A 74 -5.75 17.19 -2.00
C ASN A 74 -5.27 18.51 -2.63
N GLY A 75 -4.46 18.43 -3.69
CA GLY A 75 -3.85 19.59 -4.33
C GLY A 75 -2.42 19.89 -3.87
N THR A 76 -2.03 19.44 -2.68
CA THR A 76 -0.70 19.69 -2.09
C THR A 76 -0.05 18.46 -1.48
N HIS A 77 -0.84 17.51 -1.00
CA HIS A 77 -0.38 16.30 -0.35
C HIS A 77 -0.88 15.06 -1.05
N PHE A 78 -0.03 14.05 -1.08
CA PHE A 78 -0.39 12.68 -1.38
C PHE A 78 -0.55 11.88 -0.09
N LEU A 79 -1.58 11.07 -0.03
CA LEU A 79 -1.75 9.97 0.91
C LEU A 79 -1.94 8.71 0.08
N GLN A 80 -1.09 7.72 0.26
CA GLN A 80 -1.21 6.47 -0.49
C GLN A 80 -1.17 5.26 0.43
N ILE A 81 -2.01 4.28 0.11
CA ILE A 81 -1.98 2.94 0.69
C ILE A 81 -1.61 2.00 -0.44
N ILE A 82 -0.61 1.17 -0.22
CA ILE A 82 -0.13 0.15 -1.16
C ILE A 82 -0.07 -1.20 -0.47
N GLU A 83 -0.53 -2.23 -1.17
CA GLU A 83 -0.62 -3.60 -0.65
C GLU A 83 0.00 -4.58 -1.65
N GLY A 84 0.83 -5.48 -1.15
CA GLY A 84 1.55 -6.44 -1.98
C GLY A 84 2.59 -7.23 -1.20
N GLU A 85 3.45 -7.92 -1.93
CA GLU A 85 4.59 -8.61 -1.35
C GLU A 85 5.64 -7.61 -0.82
N PRO A 86 6.42 -7.96 0.21
CA PRO A 86 7.35 -7.03 0.87
C PRO A 86 8.37 -6.41 -0.07
N GLU A 87 9.02 -7.22 -0.91
CA GLU A 87 10.10 -6.75 -1.77
C GLU A 87 9.64 -5.77 -2.86
N PRO A 88 8.58 -6.04 -3.66
CA PRO A 88 8.01 -5.08 -4.59
C PRO A 88 7.57 -3.77 -3.94
N LEU A 89 6.99 -3.83 -2.72
CA LEU A 89 6.59 -2.64 -1.97
C LEU A 89 7.79 -1.81 -1.53
N ALA A 90 8.85 -2.45 -1.01
CA ALA A 90 10.07 -1.78 -0.59
C ALA A 90 10.74 -1.05 -1.77
N GLN A 91 10.83 -1.71 -2.92
CA GLN A 91 11.35 -1.11 -4.15
C GLN A 91 10.51 0.08 -4.62
N LEU A 92 9.17 -0.03 -4.54
CA LEU A 92 8.28 1.07 -4.89
C LEU A 92 8.49 2.28 -3.98
N VAL A 93 8.52 2.08 -2.66
CA VAL A 93 8.75 3.16 -1.68
C VAL A 93 10.09 3.84 -1.92
N GLU A 94 11.15 3.08 -2.21
CA GLU A 94 12.47 3.64 -2.49
C GLU A 94 12.50 4.45 -3.79
N ASN A 95 11.80 4.00 -4.84
CA ASN A 95 11.64 4.75 -6.08
C ASN A 95 10.88 6.06 -5.86
N LEU A 96 9.81 6.01 -5.06
CA LEU A 96 9.02 7.20 -4.72
C LEU A 96 9.82 8.23 -3.89
N ARG A 97 10.73 7.79 -3.02
CA ARG A 97 11.64 8.68 -2.28
C ARG A 97 12.58 9.47 -3.20
N ARG A 98 12.92 8.91 -4.35
CA ARG A 98 13.79 9.52 -5.37
C ARG A 98 13.03 10.29 -6.43
N ASP A 99 11.70 10.16 -6.48
CA ASP A 99 10.87 10.85 -7.46
C ASP A 99 10.72 12.33 -7.07
N PRO A 100 11.18 13.28 -7.92
CA PRO A 100 11.13 14.71 -7.60
C PRO A 100 9.71 15.27 -7.48
N ARG A 101 8.70 14.52 -7.91
CA ARG A 101 7.28 14.90 -7.76
C ARG A 101 6.78 14.70 -6.34
N HIS A 102 7.50 13.88 -5.52
CA HIS A 102 7.23 13.62 -4.13
C HIS A 102 8.31 14.23 -3.23
N ARG A 103 7.92 14.98 -2.21
CA ARG A 103 8.82 15.58 -1.24
C ARG A 103 8.44 15.13 0.17
N GLY A 104 9.45 14.85 1.00
CA GLY A 104 9.21 14.51 2.41
C GLY A 104 8.32 13.29 2.59
N LEU A 105 8.59 12.20 1.84
CA LEU A 105 7.84 10.96 1.97
C LEU A 105 8.05 10.34 3.35
N GLU A 106 6.97 10.19 4.10
CA GLU A 106 6.94 9.57 5.42
C GLU A 106 6.04 8.34 5.43
N VAL A 107 6.60 7.19 5.77
CA VAL A 107 5.82 5.98 6.02
C VAL A 107 5.12 6.11 7.37
N ARG A 108 3.80 6.05 7.35
CA ARG A 108 2.94 6.20 8.55
C ARG A 108 2.56 4.86 9.16
N HIS A 109 2.36 3.84 8.32
CA HIS A 109 2.06 2.47 8.71
C HIS A 109 2.75 1.51 7.78
N ASP A 110 3.24 0.41 8.33
CA ASP A 110 3.81 -0.72 7.62
C ASP A 110 3.50 -1.98 8.42
N THR A 111 2.51 -2.75 7.99
CA THR A 111 1.97 -3.89 8.73
C THR A 111 1.79 -5.12 7.84
N PRO A 112 2.03 -6.34 8.35
CA PRO A 112 1.60 -7.55 7.67
C PRO A 112 0.07 -7.60 7.58
N ILE A 113 -0.44 -8.17 6.49
CA ILE A 113 -1.87 -8.39 6.27
C ILE A 113 -2.09 -9.81 5.74
N ASP A 114 -3.21 -10.41 6.09
CA ASP A 114 -3.58 -11.73 5.59
C ASP A 114 -4.25 -11.63 4.21
N GLU A 115 -5.00 -10.56 3.97
CA GLU A 115 -5.71 -10.28 2.73
C GLU A 115 -5.64 -8.80 2.35
N ARG A 116 -5.83 -8.52 1.06
CA ARG A 116 -5.82 -7.14 0.55
C ARG A 116 -7.13 -6.44 0.88
N SER A 117 -7.01 -5.18 1.29
CA SER A 117 -8.16 -4.29 1.47
C SER A 117 -8.67 -3.72 0.13
N PHE A 118 -7.79 -3.67 -0.88
CA PHE A 118 -8.08 -3.10 -2.20
C PHE A 118 -7.68 -4.08 -3.33
N PRO A 119 -8.25 -5.31 -3.38
CA PRO A 119 -7.78 -6.35 -4.30
C PRO A 119 -7.92 -5.99 -5.77
N ASP A 120 -8.95 -5.23 -6.13
CA ASP A 120 -9.30 -4.90 -7.52
C ASP A 120 -8.70 -3.56 -8.00
N TRP A 121 -7.97 -2.84 -7.12
CA TRP A 121 -7.45 -1.51 -7.42
C TRP A 121 -5.94 -1.54 -7.66
N SER A 122 -5.49 -1.67 -8.88
CA SER A 122 -4.07 -1.53 -9.23
C SER A 122 -3.51 -0.15 -8.82
N MET A 123 -4.33 0.87 -8.82
CA MET A 123 -4.21 2.16 -8.13
C MET A 123 -5.47 2.98 -8.39
N GLU A 124 -6.33 3.15 -7.40
CA GLU A 124 -7.45 4.09 -7.50
C GLU A 124 -7.00 5.49 -7.08
N LEU A 125 -7.35 6.51 -7.88
CA LEU A 125 -7.07 7.91 -7.56
C LEU A 125 -8.34 8.60 -7.07
N VAL A 126 -8.28 9.16 -5.86
CA VAL A 126 -9.34 10.00 -5.30
C VAL A 126 -8.80 11.41 -5.07
N GLN A 127 -9.30 12.36 -5.86
CA GLN A 127 -9.01 13.77 -5.63
C GLN A 127 -10.00 14.33 -4.61
N VAL A 128 -9.48 15.05 -3.62
CA VAL A 128 -10.27 15.60 -2.52
C VAL A 128 -10.01 17.11 -2.38
N SER A 129 -10.95 17.80 -1.75
CA SER A 129 -10.79 19.21 -1.39
C SER A 129 -9.76 19.36 -0.26
N ALA A 130 -9.12 20.53 -0.17
CA ALA A 130 -8.34 20.92 0.98
C ALA A 130 -9.19 21.11 2.27
N ALA A 131 -10.52 21.28 2.13
CA ALA A 131 -11.42 21.37 3.26
C ALA A 131 -11.69 19.98 3.87
N ARG A 132 -11.36 19.80 5.15
CA ARG A 132 -11.44 18.51 5.87
C ARG A 132 -12.77 17.79 5.72
N ARG A 133 -13.89 18.52 5.86
CA ARG A 133 -15.23 17.93 5.82
C ARG A 133 -15.56 17.38 4.44
N GLU A 134 -15.29 18.15 3.41
CA GLU A 134 -15.52 17.75 2.02
C GLU A 134 -14.62 16.60 1.60
N ALA A 135 -13.34 16.64 1.99
CA ALA A 135 -12.39 15.57 1.75
C ALA A 135 -12.84 14.24 2.39
N ARG A 136 -13.26 14.30 3.64
CA ARG A 136 -13.82 13.14 4.35
C ARG A 136 -15.03 12.55 3.63
N ASP A 137 -15.99 13.40 3.26
CA ASP A 137 -17.23 12.96 2.66
C ASP A 137 -17.00 12.39 1.24
N THR A 138 -16.05 12.96 0.49
CA THR A 138 -15.62 12.46 -0.82
C THR A 138 -15.00 11.06 -0.70
N VAL A 139 -14.04 10.90 0.19
CA VAL A 139 -13.37 9.61 0.41
C VAL A 139 -14.35 8.55 0.88
N ARG A 140 -15.22 8.90 1.86
CA ARG A 140 -16.23 7.95 2.38
C ARG A 140 -17.10 7.36 1.29
N LYS A 141 -17.49 8.16 0.30
CA LYS A 141 -18.33 7.72 -0.83
C LYS A 141 -17.59 6.85 -1.85
N ARG A 142 -16.26 6.96 -1.89
CA ARG A 142 -15.42 6.23 -2.86
C ARG A 142 -14.89 4.91 -2.32
N LEU A 143 -14.79 4.76 -1.01
CA LEU A 143 -14.29 3.52 -0.40
C LEU A 143 -15.26 2.36 -0.61
N PRO A 144 -14.75 1.15 -0.92
CA PRO A 144 -15.57 -0.05 -1.10
C PRO A 144 -16.44 -0.35 0.13
N ASP A 145 -17.66 -0.84 -0.07
CA ASP A 145 -18.58 -1.18 1.03
C ASP A 145 -18.03 -2.29 1.93
N GLY A 146 -17.34 -3.28 1.36
CA GLY A 146 -16.73 -4.41 2.08
C GLY A 146 -15.41 -4.08 2.79
N LEU A 147 -14.95 -2.83 2.78
CA LEU A 147 -13.69 -2.44 3.41
C LEU A 147 -13.78 -2.61 4.94
N PRO A 148 -12.80 -3.30 5.60
CA PRO A 148 -12.77 -3.42 7.05
C PRO A 148 -12.84 -2.06 7.76
N ASP A 149 -13.63 -1.96 8.83
CA ASP A 149 -13.85 -0.70 9.54
C ASP A 149 -12.55 -0.05 10.04
N GLY A 150 -11.58 -0.84 10.48
CA GLY A 150 -10.28 -0.34 10.91
C GLY A 150 -9.51 0.36 9.79
N VAL A 151 -9.56 -0.19 8.57
CA VAL A 151 -8.94 0.40 7.38
C VAL A 151 -9.72 1.64 6.95
N ARG A 152 -11.04 1.54 6.86
CA ARG A 152 -11.94 2.66 6.52
C ARG A 152 -11.70 3.87 7.42
N ASN A 153 -11.71 3.67 8.72
CA ASN A 153 -11.51 4.74 9.70
C ASN A 153 -10.11 5.33 9.64
N ARG A 154 -9.08 4.52 9.37
CA ARG A 154 -7.71 4.98 9.17
C ARG A 154 -7.61 5.89 7.94
N VAL A 155 -8.14 5.46 6.79
CA VAL A 155 -8.13 6.24 5.54
C VAL A 155 -8.82 7.59 5.74
N ILE A 156 -10.02 7.58 6.29
CA ILE A 156 -10.80 8.81 6.55
C ILE A 156 -10.02 9.77 7.44
N ARG A 157 -9.50 9.30 8.58
CA ARG A 157 -8.76 10.12 9.54
C ARG A 157 -7.48 10.72 8.92
N MET A 158 -6.73 9.91 8.17
CA MET A 158 -5.52 10.39 7.50
C MET A 158 -5.83 11.40 6.39
N THR A 159 -6.93 11.22 5.66
CA THR A 159 -7.42 12.21 4.68
C THR A 159 -7.74 13.54 5.35
N GLU A 160 -8.40 13.51 6.50
CA GLU A 160 -8.67 14.72 7.29
C GLU A 160 -7.39 15.40 7.77
N GLN A 161 -6.37 14.63 8.13
CA GLN A 161 -5.07 15.17 8.55
C GLN A 161 -4.37 15.92 7.44
N ILE A 162 -4.25 15.33 6.23
CA ILE A 162 -3.59 15.99 5.10
C ILE A 162 -4.41 17.18 4.59
N SER A 163 -5.75 17.15 4.68
CA SER A 163 -6.64 18.21 4.20
C SER A 163 -6.79 19.40 5.14
N GLY A 164 -6.34 19.28 6.39
CA GLY A 164 -6.35 20.40 7.35
C GLY A 164 -5.07 21.19 7.40
N THR A 165 -4.04 20.77 6.70
CA THR A 165 -2.75 21.45 6.65
C THR A 165 -2.74 22.40 5.45
N VAL A 166 -3.33 23.59 5.63
CA VAL A 166 -3.09 24.70 4.71
C VAL A 166 -1.67 25.17 4.99
N ALA A 167 -0.75 24.97 4.06
CA ALA A 167 0.52 25.64 4.10
C ALA A 167 0.24 27.15 3.94
N LEU A 168 0.46 27.94 5.02
CA LEU A 168 0.53 29.38 4.98
C LEU A 168 1.81 29.81 4.24
#